data_6a8b75efc8f617f44bc754cc7664f2c0
#
_entry.id   6a8b75efc8f617f44bc754cc7664f2c0
#
_cell.length_a   1.000
_cell.length_b   1.000
_cell.length_c   1.000
_cell.angle_alpha   90.00
_cell.angle_beta   90.00
_cell.angle_gamma   90.00
#
_symmetry.space_group_name_H-M   'P 1'
#
loop_
_entity.id
_entity.type
_entity.pdbx_description
1 polymer ?
#
loop_
_entity_poly.entity_id
_entity_poly.type
_entity_poly.pdbx_seq_one_letter_code
_entity_poly.pdbx_strand_id
1 'polypeptide(L)'
;FDQQWSLRMQQILAYETDLLEYDDLFDGNPAIDRKATTLKHGALEELSQIDAMGGAVAAIAYMKPRLVEANAERLARIETGETTVVGVNRFTVSE
;
A
#
# COMPACT_ATOMS: atom_id res chain seq x y z
N PHE A 1 11.43 24.11 5.65
CA PHE A 1 10.58 24.57 4.53
C PHE A 1 9.64 23.44 4.05
N ASP A 2 10.15 22.24 3.81
CA ASP A 2 9.40 21.15 3.18
C ASP A 2 8.22 20.64 4.04
N GLN A 3 8.39 20.55 5.34
CA GLN A 3 7.33 20.14 6.27
C GLN A 3 6.16 21.14 6.31
N GLN A 4 6.47 22.43 6.22
CA GLN A 4 5.45 23.48 6.19
C GLN A 4 4.62 23.42 4.91
N TRP A 5 5.25 23.16 3.76
CA TRP A 5 4.55 23.01 2.48
C TRP A 5 3.61 21.81 2.49
N SER A 6 4.10 20.68 3.01
CA SER A 6 3.27 19.46 3.14
C SER A 6 2.03 19.71 4.02
N LEU A 7 2.21 20.38 5.16
CA LEU A 7 1.09 20.74 6.04
C LEU A 7 0.12 21.72 5.36
N ARG A 8 0.62 22.75 4.67
CA ARG A 8 -0.21 23.73 3.98
C ARG A 8 -1.03 23.10 2.88
N MET A 9 -0.47 22.17 2.12
CA MET A 9 -1.19 21.44 1.08
C MET A 9 -2.39 20.66 1.65
N GLN A 10 -2.21 19.99 2.79
CA GLN A 10 -3.31 19.31 3.49
C GLN A 10 -4.38 20.29 4.00
N GLN A 11 -3.97 21.42 4.54
CA GLN A 11 -4.89 22.46 5.02
C GLN A 11 -5.70 23.08 3.88
N ILE A 12 -5.08 23.35 2.72
CA ILE A 12 -5.78 23.84 1.52
C ILE A 12 -6.83 22.83 1.07
N LEU A 13 -6.47 21.55 0.97
CA LEU A 13 -7.41 20.49 0.60
C LEU A 13 -8.57 20.38 1.59
N ALA A 14 -8.30 20.52 2.88
CA ALA A 14 -9.33 20.39 3.92
C ALA A 14 -10.26 21.59 4.00
N TYR A 15 -9.76 22.82 3.84
CA TYR A 15 -10.51 24.04 4.14
C TYR A 15 -10.89 24.88 2.92
N GLU A 16 -10.25 24.68 1.78
CA GLU A 16 -10.54 25.41 0.54
C GLU A 16 -11.27 24.54 -0.50
N THR A 17 -11.56 23.27 -0.16
CA THR A 17 -12.36 22.36 -0.98
C THR A 17 -13.51 21.78 -0.15
N ASP A 18 -14.40 21.03 -0.80
CA ASP A 18 -15.56 20.37 -0.18
C ASP A 18 -15.23 18.96 0.41
N LEU A 19 -13.96 18.59 0.49
CA LEU A 19 -13.55 17.24 0.91
C LEU A 19 -14.04 16.84 2.30
N LEU A 20 -14.24 17.80 3.23
CA LEU A 20 -14.75 17.52 4.57
C LEU A 20 -16.28 17.41 4.64
N GLU A 21 -16.99 17.64 3.54
CA GLU A 21 -18.46 17.49 3.48
C GLU A 21 -18.90 16.03 3.30
N TYR A 22 -17.96 15.14 2.95
CA TYR A 22 -18.22 13.73 2.67
C TYR A 22 -17.66 12.85 3.77
N ASP A 23 -18.49 11.93 4.29
CA ASP A 23 -18.07 10.94 5.29
C ASP A 23 -17.09 9.93 4.71
N ASP A 24 -17.34 9.47 3.48
CA ASP A 24 -16.45 8.56 2.72
C ASP A 24 -16.41 8.95 1.25
N LEU A 25 -15.28 9.48 0.80
CA LEU A 25 -15.04 9.85 -0.61
C LEU A 25 -15.01 8.66 -1.57
N PHE A 26 -14.83 7.45 -1.07
CA PHE A 26 -14.64 6.25 -1.87
C PHE A 26 -15.86 5.34 -1.88
N ASP A 27 -16.88 5.64 -1.06
CA ASP A 27 -18.10 4.85 -0.98
C ASP A 27 -18.80 4.77 -2.35
N GLY A 28 -19.25 3.58 -2.69
CA GLY A 28 -19.91 3.31 -3.96
C GLY A 28 -19.00 3.32 -5.20
N ASN A 29 -17.70 3.47 -5.05
CA ASN A 29 -16.77 3.35 -6.18
C ASN A 29 -16.46 1.88 -6.49
N PRO A 30 -16.95 1.32 -7.62
CA PRO A 30 -16.80 -0.12 -7.91
C PRO A 30 -15.34 -0.55 -8.13
N ALA A 31 -14.45 0.36 -8.49
CA ALA A 31 -13.03 0.05 -8.64
C ALA A 31 -12.35 -0.12 -7.26
N ILE A 32 -12.69 0.74 -6.32
CA ILE A 32 -12.21 0.66 -4.93
C ILE A 32 -12.77 -0.59 -4.25
N ASP A 33 -14.07 -0.88 -4.40
CA ASP A 33 -14.72 -2.06 -3.83
C ASP A 33 -14.10 -3.36 -4.32
N ARG A 34 -13.84 -3.46 -5.63
CA ARG A 34 -13.14 -4.64 -6.20
C ARG A 34 -11.74 -4.80 -5.61
N LYS A 35 -10.99 -3.71 -5.49
CA LYS A 35 -9.63 -3.74 -4.94
C LYS A 35 -9.64 -4.14 -3.46
N ALA A 36 -10.53 -3.55 -2.67
CA ALA A 36 -10.70 -3.89 -1.26
C ALA A 36 -11.10 -5.35 -1.07
N THR A 37 -12.04 -5.85 -1.88
CA THR A 37 -12.47 -7.26 -1.86
C THR A 37 -11.32 -8.21 -2.20
N THR A 38 -10.53 -7.89 -3.22
CA THR A 38 -9.36 -8.70 -3.62
C THR A 38 -8.32 -8.75 -2.50
N LEU A 39 -8.01 -7.62 -1.88
CA LEU A 39 -7.06 -7.55 -0.77
C LEU A 39 -7.56 -8.32 0.46
N LYS A 40 -8.84 -8.18 0.80
CA LYS A 40 -9.48 -8.91 1.90
C LYS A 40 -9.44 -10.41 1.67
N HIS A 41 -9.75 -10.87 0.46
CA HIS A 41 -9.73 -12.28 0.11
C HIS A 41 -8.31 -12.87 0.26
N GLY A 42 -7.30 -12.22 -0.31
CA GLY A 42 -5.92 -12.67 -0.17
C GLY A 42 -5.43 -12.70 1.28
N ALA A 43 -5.82 -11.72 2.10
CA ALA A 43 -5.50 -11.71 3.52
C ALA A 43 -6.17 -12.87 4.29
N LEU A 44 -7.43 -13.18 3.99
CA LEU A 44 -8.14 -14.29 4.62
C LEU A 44 -7.59 -15.65 4.19
N GLU A 45 -7.16 -15.82 2.94
CA GLU A 45 -6.47 -17.02 2.49
C GLU A 45 -5.16 -17.23 3.25
N GLU A 46 -4.34 -16.18 3.39
CA GLU A 46 -3.09 -16.26 4.15
C GLU A 46 -3.32 -16.57 5.63
N LEU A 47 -4.30 -15.95 6.27
CA LEU A 47 -4.67 -16.24 7.65
C LEU A 47 -5.14 -17.70 7.82
N SER A 48 -5.93 -18.22 6.90
CA SER A 48 -6.37 -19.62 6.91
C SER A 48 -5.19 -20.61 6.84
N GLN A 49 -4.17 -20.28 6.04
CA GLN A 49 -2.94 -21.08 5.95
C GLN A 49 -2.18 -21.07 7.29
N ILE A 50 -2.04 -19.90 7.92
CA ILE A 50 -1.37 -19.74 9.21
C ILE A 50 -2.11 -20.51 10.31
N ASP A 51 -3.43 -20.42 10.35
CA ASP A 51 -4.28 -21.12 11.31
C ASP A 51 -4.17 -22.65 11.15
N ALA A 52 -4.18 -23.13 9.91
CA ALA A 52 -4.01 -24.56 9.60
C ALA A 52 -2.64 -25.12 10.04
N MET A 53 -1.62 -24.28 10.13
CA MET A 53 -0.28 -24.64 10.64
C MET A 53 -0.19 -24.65 12.18
N GLY A 54 -1.24 -24.25 12.88
CA GLY A 54 -1.27 -24.16 14.34
C GLY A 54 -1.02 -22.75 14.89
N GLY A 55 -1.27 -21.73 14.05
CA GLY A 55 -1.19 -20.31 14.41
C GLY A 55 0.18 -19.66 14.13
N ALA A 56 0.27 -18.39 14.43
CA ALA A 56 1.39 -17.55 14.02
C ALA A 56 2.78 -18.04 14.46
N VAL A 57 2.88 -18.60 15.67
CA VAL A 57 4.17 -19.09 16.19
C VAL A 57 4.66 -20.31 15.41
N ALA A 58 3.76 -21.27 15.13
CA ALA A 58 4.08 -22.46 14.35
C ALA A 58 4.39 -22.13 12.88
N ALA A 59 3.76 -21.06 12.34
CA ALA A 59 3.91 -20.63 10.96
C ALA A 59 5.14 -19.72 10.70
N ILE A 60 5.99 -19.43 11.68
CA ILE A 60 7.16 -18.53 11.50
C ILE A 60 8.07 -19.00 10.34
N ALA A 61 8.34 -20.29 10.27
CA ALA A 61 9.19 -20.87 9.22
C ALA A 61 8.57 -20.73 7.81
N TYR A 62 7.25 -20.65 7.71
CA TYR A 62 6.50 -20.38 6.49
C TYR A 62 6.48 -18.88 6.14
N MET A 63 6.23 -18.02 7.11
CA MET A 63 6.07 -16.58 6.88
C MET A 63 7.38 -15.87 6.49
N LYS A 64 8.51 -16.23 7.14
CA LYS A 64 9.81 -15.57 6.91
C LYS A 64 10.27 -15.62 5.44
N PRO A 65 10.35 -16.80 4.80
CA PRO A 65 10.76 -16.88 3.40
C PRO A 65 9.83 -16.07 2.47
N ARG A 66 8.53 -16.09 2.70
CA ARG A 66 7.55 -15.35 1.90
C ARG A 66 7.74 -13.84 1.97
N LEU A 67 8.08 -13.31 3.14
CA LEU A 67 8.40 -11.89 3.31
C LEU A 67 9.66 -11.49 2.54
N VAL A 68 10.70 -12.32 2.59
CA VAL A 68 11.94 -12.10 1.85
C VAL A 68 11.70 -12.15 0.34
N GLU A 69 10.95 -13.13 -0.12
CA GLU A 69 10.60 -13.32 -1.53
C GLU A 69 9.75 -12.17 -2.07
N ALA A 70 8.71 -11.76 -1.35
CA ALA A 70 7.87 -10.61 -1.71
C ALA A 70 8.66 -9.30 -1.76
N ASN A 71 9.62 -9.10 -0.85
CA ASN A 71 10.49 -7.93 -0.88
C ASN A 71 11.46 -7.98 -2.08
N ALA A 72 12.05 -9.12 -2.37
CA ALA A 72 12.93 -9.30 -3.54
C ALA A 72 12.18 -9.04 -4.85
N GLU A 73 10.97 -9.57 -4.97
CA GLU A 73 10.10 -9.33 -6.13
C GLU A 73 9.70 -7.84 -6.27
N ARG A 74 9.39 -7.19 -5.17
CA ARG A 74 9.12 -5.74 -5.16
C ARG A 74 10.34 -4.94 -5.64
N LEU A 75 11.54 -5.25 -5.15
CA LEU A 75 12.77 -4.57 -5.56
C LEU A 75 13.06 -4.79 -7.04
N ALA A 76 12.92 -6.02 -7.53
CA ALA A 76 13.11 -6.33 -8.94
C ALA A 76 12.17 -5.54 -9.85
N ARG A 77 10.90 -5.37 -9.48
CA ARG A 77 9.95 -4.52 -10.24
C ARG A 77 10.31 -3.03 -10.23
N ILE A 78 10.94 -2.54 -9.17
CA ILE A 78 11.45 -1.18 -9.11
C ILE A 78 12.68 -1.02 -10.01
N GLU A 79 13.61 -1.96 -9.96
CA GLU A 79 14.84 -1.97 -10.77
C GLU A 79 14.55 -2.08 -12.27
N THR A 80 13.59 -2.90 -12.66
CA THR A 80 13.14 -3.02 -14.06
C THR A 80 12.31 -1.84 -14.55
N GLY A 81 11.87 -0.95 -13.66
CA GLY A 81 11.01 0.18 -13.99
C GLY A 81 9.52 -0.17 -14.16
N GLU A 82 9.12 -1.42 -13.92
CA GLU A 82 7.72 -1.85 -13.89
C GLU A 82 6.94 -1.10 -12.80
N THR A 83 7.55 -0.93 -11.64
CA THR A 83 7.01 -0.12 -10.55
C THR A 83 7.75 1.22 -10.49
N THR A 84 7.03 2.32 -10.70
CA THR A 84 7.60 3.66 -10.56
C THR A 84 7.65 4.07 -9.09
N VAL A 85 8.84 4.46 -8.62
CA VAL A 85 9.04 5.13 -7.33
C VAL A 85 9.64 6.50 -7.61
N VAL A 86 8.88 7.55 -7.31
CA VAL A 86 9.25 8.94 -7.59
C VAL A 86 10.51 9.31 -6.79
N GLY A 87 11.49 9.93 -7.47
CA GLY A 87 12.77 10.30 -6.89
C GLY A 87 13.77 9.13 -6.72
N VAL A 88 13.38 7.90 -7.08
CA VAL A 88 14.24 6.71 -7.01
C VAL A 88 14.58 6.20 -8.41
N ASN A 89 13.58 5.74 -9.16
CA ASN A 89 13.78 5.23 -10.51
C ASN A 89 13.11 6.08 -11.60
N ARG A 90 12.31 7.08 -11.18
CA ARG A 90 11.73 8.09 -12.08
C ARG A 90 11.66 9.45 -11.41
N PHE A 91 11.68 10.52 -12.22
CA PHE A 91 11.64 11.91 -11.75
C PHE A 91 12.73 12.20 -10.71
N THR A 92 13.91 11.63 -10.92
CA THR A 92 15.10 11.90 -10.11
C THR A 92 15.57 13.34 -10.37
N VAL A 93 16.00 14.03 -9.32
CA VAL A 93 16.65 15.35 -9.47
C VAL A 93 18.06 15.08 -10.00
N SER A 94 18.37 15.56 -11.20
CA SER A 94 19.75 15.58 -11.68
C SER A 94 20.53 16.60 -10.85
N GLU A 95 21.62 16.16 -10.24
CA GLU A 95 22.62 17.05 -9.64
C GLU A 95 23.26 17.97 -10.70
#